data_0935d75e5b4cb9f31bb9ec6841634192
#
_entry.id   0935d75e5b4cb9f31bb9ec6841634192
#
_cell.length_a   1.000
_cell.length_b   1.000
_cell.length_c   1.000
_cell.angle_alpha   90.00
_cell.angle_beta   90.00
_cell.angle_gamma   90.00
#
_symmetry.space_group_name_H-M   'P 1'
#
loop_
_entity.id
_entity.type
_entity.pdbx_description
1 polymer ?
#
loop_
_entity_poly.entity_id
_entity_poly.type
_entity_poly.pdbx_seq_one_letter_code
_entity_poly.pdbx_strand_id
1 'polypeptide(L)'
;MDFLWTWLPFLLVSILAQFILAPIIVRFTSSHPACPEFEAAGIGQLPPDVAANLGRFVYAMNAEGFVLVGYFRQLAYMRNVGFYLALLKHPVHADTVYAMEMFANNGIVPVRSAHVEFCTDFTDGKEICTNNSKQPSVHKAHPGMRVHRFPEAQNPHLLYAIHRRLCANLAPGVAHVPMADGMEVFHLSYGTVKDVRKQAEFGYYYLDEKGNVFRPTLKGACRITWRLAWPIGAMRRSRMRKNARATMLSLGF
;
A
#
# COMPACT_ATOMS: atom_id res chain seq x y z
N MET A 1 -17.02 33.03 -27.34
CA MET A 1 -17.43 32.96 -25.91
C MET A 1 -18.28 31.75 -25.58
N ASP A 2 -18.97 31.17 -26.53
CA ASP A 2 -19.93 30.06 -26.30
C ASP A 2 -19.33 28.73 -25.85
N PHE A 3 -18.08 28.47 -26.21
CA PHE A 3 -17.38 27.24 -25.79
C PHE A 3 -17.27 27.10 -24.26
N LEU A 4 -16.95 28.17 -23.54
CA LEU A 4 -16.83 28.16 -22.08
C LEU A 4 -18.18 27.91 -21.40
N TRP A 5 -19.26 28.48 -21.90
CA TRP A 5 -20.59 28.29 -21.33
C TRP A 5 -21.13 26.88 -21.54
N THR A 6 -20.77 26.25 -22.66
CA THR A 6 -21.17 24.86 -22.94
C THR A 6 -20.50 23.86 -21.99
N TRP A 7 -19.23 24.06 -21.64
CA TRP A 7 -18.47 23.11 -20.81
C TRP A 7 -18.54 23.40 -19.30
N LEU A 8 -18.94 24.59 -18.90
CA LEU A 8 -19.05 24.98 -17.49
C LEU A 8 -19.98 24.06 -16.68
N PRO A 9 -21.18 23.68 -17.14
CA PRO A 9 -22.04 22.74 -16.41
C PRO A 9 -21.40 21.37 -16.22
N PHE A 10 -20.73 20.83 -17.24
CA PHE A 10 -20.03 19.53 -17.13
C PHE A 10 -18.87 19.57 -16.13
N LEU A 11 -18.11 20.67 -16.09
CA LEU A 11 -17.07 20.90 -15.10
C LEU A 11 -17.67 20.96 -13.69
N LEU A 12 -18.74 21.72 -13.49
CA LEU A 12 -19.42 21.82 -12.20
C LEU A 12 -19.99 20.47 -11.74
N VAL A 13 -20.61 19.69 -12.63
CA VAL A 13 -21.07 18.33 -12.30
C VAL A 13 -19.91 17.41 -11.94
N SER A 14 -18.79 17.47 -12.66
CA SER A 14 -17.58 16.69 -12.36
C SER A 14 -17.00 17.05 -10.97
N ILE A 15 -16.94 18.33 -10.65
CA ILE A 15 -16.50 18.82 -9.34
C ILE A 15 -17.45 18.34 -8.25
N LEU A 16 -18.77 18.49 -8.45
CA LEU A 16 -19.79 18.02 -7.52
C LEU A 16 -19.66 16.51 -7.27
N ALA A 17 -19.51 15.72 -8.32
CA ALA A 17 -19.33 14.27 -8.23
C ALA A 17 -18.07 13.90 -7.43
N GLN A 18 -16.94 14.51 -7.73
CA GLN A 18 -15.66 14.17 -7.07
C GLN A 18 -15.59 14.64 -5.60
N PHE A 19 -16.11 15.81 -5.28
CA PHE A 19 -15.91 16.44 -3.98
C PHE A 19 -17.09 16.29 -3.03
N ILE A 20 -18.27 15.91 -3.51
CA ILE A 20 -19.46 15.69 -2.69
C ILE A 20 -19.93 14.24 -2.74
N LEU A 21 -20.22 13.71 -3.95
CA LEU A 21 -20.80 12.37 -4.06
C LEU A 21 -19.78 11.27 -3.74
N ALA A 22 -18.52 11.39 -4.21
CA ALA A 22 -17.52 10.37 -3.94
C ALA A 22 -17.23 10.17 -2.44
N PRO A 23 -17.08 11.23 -1.60
CA PRO A 23 -17.01 11.06 -0.15
C PRO A 23 -18.22 10.34 0.46
N ILE A 24 -19.42 10.67 0.02
CA ILE A 24 -20.65 10.02 0.50
C ILE A 24 -20.63 8.54 0.15
N ILE A 25 -20.34 8.21 -1.11
CA ILE A 25 -20.23 6.81 -1.55
C ILE A 25 -19.19 6.06 -0.70
N VAL A 26 -17.96 6.58 -0.60
CA VAL A 26 -16.88 5.96 0.20
C VAL A 26 -17.30 5.79 1.66
N ARG A 27 -18.00 6.76 2.24
CA ARG A 27 -18.50 6.69 3.62
C ARG A 27 -19.40 5.48 3.88
N PHE A 28 -20.23 5.10 2.91
CA PHE A 28 -21.20 4.02 3.07
C PHE A 28 -20.77 2.69 2.47
N THR A 29 -19.86 2.68 1.51
CA THR A 29 -19.47 1.45 0.78
C THR A 29 -18.12 0.88 1.22
N SER A 30 -17.24 1.70 1.81
CA SER A 30 -15.90 1.24 2.20
C SER A 30 -15.89 0.78 3.65
N SER A 31 -15.23 -0.34 3.88
CA SER A 31 -14.93 -0.83 5.23
C SER A 31 -13.65 -1.66 5.20
N HIS A 32 -12.96 -1.72 6.34
CA HIS A 32 -11.81 -2.58 6.56
C HIS A 32 -12.11 -3.52 7.71
N PRO A 33 -11.85 -4.83 7.61
CA PRO A 33 -12.06 -5.75 8.71
C PRO A 33 -11.21 -5.33 9.92
N ALA A 34 -11.77 -5.42 11.12
CA ALA A 34 -11.05 -5.14 12.35
C ALA A 34 -10.04 -6.25 12.70
N CYS A 35 -10.26 -7.43 12.15
CA CYS A 35 -9.36 -8.58 12.20
C CYS A 35 -9.22 -9.14 10.78
N PRO A 36 -8.29 -8.62 9.96
CA PRO A 36 -8.05 -9.15 8.63
C PRO A 36 -7.49 -10.57 8.73
N GLU A 37 -8.09 -11.49 7.99
CA GLU A 37 -7.69 -12.87 7.94
C GLU A 37 -6.85 -13.13 6.70
N PHE A 38 -5.68 -13.73 6.89
CA PHE A 38 -4.81 -14.17 5.82
C PHE A 38 -4.77 -15.71 5.84
N GLU A 39 -4.95 -16.28 4.67
CA GLU A 39 -4.85 -17.70 4.45
C GLU A 39 -3.62 -18.01 3.60
N ALA A 40 -2.81 -18.96 4.06
CA ALA A 40 -1.70 -19.47 3.25
C ALA A 40 -2.26 -20.22 2.02
N ALA A 41 -1.65 -19.99 0.87
CA ALA A 41 -2.06 -20.58 -0.39
C ALA A 41 -0.85 -21.19 -1.10
N GLY A 42 -1.03 -22.33 -1.75
CA GLY A 42 -0.06 -22.84 -2.70
C GLY A 42 -0.06 -21.99 -3.98
N ILE A 43 1.07 -21.88 -4.67
CA ILE A 43 1.16 -21.11 -5.91
C ILE A 43 0.14 -21.56 -6.97
N GLY A 44 -0.15 -22.86 -7.02
CA GLY A 44 -1.15 -23.43 -7.94
C GLY A 44 -2.62 -23.13 -7.56
N GLN A 45 -2.87 -22.57 -6.38
CA GLN A 45 -4.20 -22.13 -5.93
C GLN A 45 -4.46 -20.64 -6.26
N LEU A 46 -3.43 -19.91 -6.72
CA LEU A 46 -3.54 -18.54 -7.13
C LEU A 46 -4.06 -18.45 -8.58
N PRO A 47 -4.73 -17.34 -8.96
CA PRO A 47 -5.02 -17.10 -10.36
C PRO A 47 -3.74 -17.19 -11.21
N PRO A 48 -3.77 -17.80 -12.41
CA PRO A 48 -2.55 -18.11 -13.19
C PRO A 48 -1.65 -16.90 -13.46
N ASP A 49 -2.23 -15.75 -13.71
CA ASP A 49 -1.52 -14.50 -13.97
C ASP A 49 -0.88 -13.91 -12.69
N VAL A 50 -1.55 -14.06 -11.53
CA VAL A 50 -0.98 -13.72 -10.21
C VAL A 50 0.19 -14.62 -9.89
N ALA A 51 0.00 -15.95 -10.05
CA ALA A 51 1.03 -16.95 -9.82
C ALA A 51 2.29 -16.66 -10.66
N ALA A 52 2.10 -16.34 -11.95
CA ALA A 52 3.20 -16.02 -12.85
C ALA A 52 3.96 -14.75 -12.44
N ASN A 53 3.26 -13.70 -11.99
CA ASN A 53 3.88 -12.46 -11.56
C ASN A 53 4.61 -12.59 -10.23
N LEU A 54 3.94 -13.17 -9.22
CA LEU A 54 4.55 -13.40 -7.92
C LEU A 54 5.71 -14.37 -8.02
N GLY A 55 5.61 -15.43 -8.85
CA GLY A 55 6.69 -16.38 -9.09
C GLY A 55 7.93 -15.73 -9.70
N ARG A 56 7.76 -14.85 -10.70
CA ARG A 56 8.88 -14.08 -11.28
C ARG A 56 9.54 -13.16 -10.25
N PHE A 57 8.75 -12.53 -9.41
CA PHE A 57 9.27 -11.69 -8.34
C PHE A 57 10.06 -12.51 -7.32
N VAL A 58 9.52 -13.62 -6.86
CA VAL A 58 10.19 -14.53 -5.92
C VAL A 58 11.52 -15.01 -6.50
N TYR A 59 11.54 -15.42 -7.77
CA TYR A 59 12.76 -15.82 -8.46
C TYR A 59 13.84 -14.72 -8.46
N ALA A 60 13.43 -13.47 -8.77
CA ALA A 60 14.35 -12.34 -8.75
C ALA A 60 14.89 -12.06 -7.33
N MET A 61 14.06 -12.15 -6.29
CA MET A 61 14.48 -11.87 -4.92
C MET A 61 15.30 -12.98 -4.29
N ASN A 62 15.14 -14.22 -4.73
CA ASN A 62 16.01 -15.32 -4.32
C ASN A 62 17.48 -15.04 -4.73
N ALA A 63 17.72 -14.38 -5.85
CA ALA A 63 19.06 -13.96 -6.28
C ALA A 63 19.67 -12.88 -5.34
N GLU A 64 18.85 -12.12 -4.62
CA GLU A 64 19.27 -11.16 -3.59
C GLU A 64 19.39 -11.78 -2.18
N GLY A 65 19.20 -13.09 -2.06
CA GLY A 65 19.31 -13.81 -0.77
C GLY A 65 18.02 -13.86 0.04
N PHE A 66 16.89 -13.41 -0.50
CA PHE A 66 15.61 -13.58 0.18
C PHE A 66 15.11 -15.02 0.10
N VAL A 67 14.45 -15.46 1.15
CA VAL A 67 13.79 -16.76 1.25
C VAL A 67 12.29 -16.56 1.26
N LEU A 68 11.59 -17.30 0.39
CA LEU A 68 10.12 -17.30 0.37
C LEU A 68 9.60 -17.91 1.68
N VAL A 69 8.75 -17.14 2.36
CA VAL A 69 7.99 -17.60 3.52
C VAL A 69 6.70 -18.30 3.08
N GLY A 70 5.97 -17.67 2.15
CA GLY A 70 4.75 -18.24 1.58
C GLY A 70 4.00 -17.27 0.69
N TYR A 71 2.97 -17.82 0.04
CA TYR A 71 1.94 -17.05 -0.62
C TYR A 71 0.72 -16.98 0.26
N PHE A 72 0.04 -15.84 0.26
CA PHE A 72 -1.13 -15.61 1.09
C PHE A 72 -2.23 -14.91 0.27
N ARG A 73 -3.47 -15.21 0.63
CA ARG A 73 -4.63 -14.44 0.19
C ARG A 73 -5.30 -13.82 1.40
N GLN A 74 -5.73 -12.58 1.29
CA GLN A 74 -6.52 -11.95 2.33
C GLN A 74 -8.00 -12.24 2.07
N LEU A 75 -8.65 -12.85 3.08
CA LEU A 75 -10.07 -13.10 3.06
C LEU A 75 -10.83 -11.82 3.37
N ALA A 76 -11.96 -11.63 2.70
CA ALA A 76 -12.89 -10.50 2.96
C ALA A 76 -12.24 -9.10 2.99
N TYR A 77 -11.17 -8.86 2.18
CA TYR A 77 -10.52 -7.55 2.11
C TYR A 77 -11.52 -6.43 1.79
N MET A 78 -12.23 -6.57 0.68
CA MET A 78 -13.35 -5.74 0.26
C MET A 78 -14.26 -6.59 -0.64
N ARG A 79 -15.53 -6.21 -0.74
CA ARG A 79 -16.45 -6.87 -1.66
C ARG A 79 -15.91 -6.76 -3.10
N ASN A 80 -15.79 -7.91 -3.78
CA ASN A 80 -15.28 -8.03 -5.16
C ASN A 80 -13.81 -7.60 -5.35
N VAL A 81 -12.98 -7.60 -4.28
CA VAL A 81 -11.54 -7.36 -4.36
C VAL A 81 -10.81 -8.60 -3.88
N GLY A 82 -10.03 -9.21 -4.75
CA GLY A 82 -9.04 -10.23 -4.39
C GLY A 82 -7.72 -9.55 -4.04
N PHE A 83 -7.11 -9.97 -2.95
CA PHE A 83 -5.79 -9.53 -2.52
C PHE A 83 -4.90 -10.74 -2.31
N TYR A 84 -3.77 -10.74 -3.00
CA TYR A 84 -2.77 -11.81 -2.98
C TYR A 84 -1.40 -11.23 -2.72
N LEU A 85 -0.58 -11.95 -1.98
CA LEU A 85 0.79 -11.54 -1.72
C LEU A 85 1.75 -12.73 -1.64
N ALA A 86 3.01 -12.49 -2.01
CA ALA A 86 4.14 -13.30 -1.64
C ALA A 86 4.92 -12.58 -0.53
N LEU A 87 5.21 -13.27 0.55
CA LEU A 87 6.01 -12.82 1.67
C LEU A 87 7.37 -13.49 1.62
N LEU A 88 8.44 -12.70 1.61
CA LEU A 88 9.81 -13.19 1.71
C LEU A 88 10.53 -12.46 2.83
N LYS A 89 11.54 -13.12 3.40
CA LYS A 89 12.43 -12.54 4.41
C LYS A 89 13.89 -12.70 4.02
N HIS A 90 14.70 -11.74 4.39
CA HIS A 90 16.16 -11.83 4.21
C HIS A 90 16.82 -12.29 5.51
N PRO A 91 17.44 -13.49 5.55
CA PRO A 91 17.92 -14.09 6.80
C PRO A 91 19.06 -13.30 7.47
N VAL A 92 19.87 -12.58 6.68
CA VAL A 92 21.02 -11.82 7.20
C VAL A 92 20.63 -10.38 7.56
N HIS A 93 19.80 -9.74 6.75
CA HIS A 93 19.49 -8.32 6.91
C HIS A 93 18.22 -8.05 7.72
N ALA A 94 17.47 -9.11 8.05
CA ALA A 94 16.18 -9.02 8.72
C ALA A 94 15.14 -8.14 7.98
N ASP A 95 15.36 -7.94 6.67
CA ASP A 95 14.41 -7.22 5.82
C ASP A 95 13.27 -8.15 5.42
N THR A 96 12.07 -7.62 5.34
CA THR A 96 10.88 -8.30 4.85
C THR A 96 10.45 -7.69 3.53
N VAL A 97 9.95 -8.50 2.61
CA VAL A 97 9.38 -8.00 1.36
C VAL A 97 8.01 -8.59 1.10
N TYR A 98 7.10 -7.72 0.71
CA TYR A 98 5.73 -8.02 0.32
C TYR A 98 5.56 -7.71 -1.16
N ALA A 99 5.39 -8.73 -2.00
CA ALA A 99 4.92 -8.53 -3.37
C ALA A 99 3.41 -8.70 -3.38
N MET A 100 2.68 -7.63 -3.68
CA MET A 100 1.23 -7.55 -3.51
C MET A 100 0.55 -7.37 -4.86
N GLU A 101 -0.54 -8.12 -5.06
CA GLU A 101 -1.44 -7.96 -6.19
C GLU A 101 -2.90 -7.84 -5.73
N MET A 102 -3.57 -6.83 -6.23
CA MET A 102 -4.98 -6.58 -5.97
C MET A 102 -5.76 -6.59 -7.27
N PHE A 103 -6.91 -7.24 -7.24
CA PHE A 103 -7.88 -7.27 -8.33
C PHE A 103 -9.21 -6.77 -7.79
N ALA A 104 -9.75 -5.76 -8.42
CA ALA A 104 -11.10 -5.32 -8.18
C ALA A 104 -11.94 -5.57 -9.44
N ASN A 105 -13.01 -6.34 -9.31
CA ASN A 105 -13.99 -6.51 -10.37
C ASN A 105 -15.24 -5.71 -9.98
N ASN A 106 -15.35 -4.51 -10.52
CA ASN A 106 -16.51 -3.64 -10.30
C ASN A 106 -17.59 -3.79 -11.40
N GLY A 107 -17.46 -4.81 -12.24
CA GLY A 107 -18.43 -5.12 -13.31
C GLY A 107 -18.28 -4.28 -14.59
N ILE A 108 -17.48 -3.22 -14.58
CA ILE A 108 -17.27 -2.33 -15.73
C ILE A 108 -15.86 -2.52 -16.30
N VAL A 109 -14.85 -2.34 -15.49
CA VAL A 109 -13.44 -2.56 -15.87
C VAL A 109 -12.71 -3.19 -14.70
N PRO A 110 -12.05 -4.35 -14.92
CA PRO A 110 -11.22 -4.93 -13.86
C PRO A 110 -10.04 -4.00 -13.58
N VAL A 111 -9.91 -3.58 -12.33
CA VAL A 111 -8.76 -2.78 -11.87
C VAL A 111 -7.74 -3.71 -11.24
N ARG A 112 -6.53 -3.67 -11.76
CA ARG A 112 -5.40 -4.41 -11.21
C ARG A 112 -4.36 -3.44 -10.66
N SER A 113 -3.87 -3.70 -9.47
CA SER A 113 -2.75 -2.99 -8.87
C SER A 113 -1.74 -3.99 -8.35
N ALA A 114 -0.49 -3.85 -8.79
CA ALA A 114 0.63 -4.64 -8.28
C ALA A 114 1.71 -3.68 -7.77
N HIS A 115 2.28 -3.99 -6.64
CA HIS A 115 3.43 -3.27 -6.09
C HIS A 115 4.23 -4.14 -5.13
N VAL A 116 5.45 -3.72 -4.90
CA VAL A 116 6.39 -4.37 -3.99
C VAL A 116 6.72 -3.41 -2.87
N GLU A 117 6.80 -3.91 -1.66
CA GLU A 117 7.19 -3.15 -0.48
C GLU A 117 8.24 -3.90 0.32
N PHE A 118 9.40 -3.28 0.52
CA PHE A 118 10.44 -3.73 1.43
C PHE A 118 10.27 -2.99 2.75
N CYS A 119 10.31 -3.72 3.86
CA CYS A 119 10.22 -3.15 5.20
C CYS A 119 11.33 -3.69 6.10
N THR A 120 11.87 -2.81 6.93
CA THR A 120 12.82 -3.14 8.01
C THR A 120 12.32 -2.54 9.30
N ASP A 121 12.16 -3.39 10.31
CA ASP A 121 11.88 -2.99 11.68
C ASP A 121 13.20 -2.81 12.44
N PHE A 122 13.25 -1.78 13.28
CA PHE A 122 14.43 -1.43 14.09
C PHE A 122 14.15 -1.55 15.58
N THR A 123 15.19 -1.86 16.36
CA THR A 123 15.08 -2.02 17.82
C THR A 123 14.66 -0.75 18.56
N ASP A 124 14.80 0.42 17.94
CA ASP A 124 14.31 1.71 18.47
C ASP A 124 12.79 1.95 18.18
N GLY A 125 12.11 0.94 17.65
CA GLY A 125 10.66 0.99 17.34
C GLY A 125 10.32 1.73 16.06
N LYS A 126 11.30 2.13 15.26
CA LYS A 126 11.08 2.68 13.93
C LYS A 126 10.91 1.58 12.90
N GLU A 127 10.18 1.92 11.84
CA GLU A 127 9.98 1.08 10.67
C GLU A 127 10.27 1.90 9.41
N ILE A 128 11.08 1.37 8.51
CA ILE A 128 11.36 1.98 7.22
C ILE A 128 10.80 1.07 6.14
N CYS A 129 9.83 1.59 5.37
CA CYS A 129 9.26 0.90 4.21
C CYS A 129 9.58 1.63 2.92
N THR A 130 9.87 0.85 1.88
CA THR A 130 10.19 1.34 0.53
C THR A 130 9.37 0.58 -0.49
N ASN A 131 8.55 1.28 -1.27
CA ASN A 131 7.70 0.63 -2.26
C ASN A 131 7.68 1.35 -3.62
N ASN A 132 7.20 0.65 -4.66
CA ASN A 132 7.05 1.17 -6.01
C ASN A 132 5.59 1.53 -6.37
N SER A 133 4.73 1.72 -5.37
CA SER A 133 3.34 2.11 -5.59
C SER A 133 3.24 3.42 -6.38
N LYS A 134 2.43 3.41 -7.43
CA LYS A 134 2.15 4.59 -8.28
C LYS A 134 1.15 5.55 -7.66
N GLN A 135 0.50 5.16 -6.56
CA GLN A 135 -0.49 5.97 -5.88
C GLN A 135 0.10 6.65 -4.63
N PRO A 136 -0.12 7.95 -4.44
CA PRO A 136 0.27 8.61 -3.20
C PRO A 136 -0.60 8.12 -2.04
N SER A 137 -0.03 8.07 -0.83
CA SER A 137 -0.81 7.70 0.36
C SER A 137 -2.00 8.65 0.56
N VAL A 138 -3.17 8.08 0.77
CA VAL A 138 -4.37 8.84 1.17
C VAL A 138 -4.42 9.08 2.68
N HIS A 139 -3.69 8.30 3.43
CA HIS A 139 -3.65 8.36 4.88
C HIS A 139 -2.58 9.34 5.40
N LYS A 140 -2.67 9.67 6.68
CA LYS A 140 -1.64 10.43 7.39
C LYS A 140 -0.45 9.51 7.70
N ALA A 141 0.77 10.07 7.64
CA ALA A 141 1.96 9.31 8.01
C ALA A 141 1.90 8.85 9.48
N HIS A 142 2.30 7.62 9.74
CA HIS A 142 2.47 7.10 11.08
C HIS A 142 3.76 7.66 11.69
N PRO A 143 3.79 8.12 12.97
CA PRO A 143 4.99 8.71 13.56
C PRO A 143 6.22 7.80 13.60
N GLY A 144 6.03 6.50 13.84
CA GLY A 144 7.11 5.50 13.87
C GLY A 144 7.43 4.86 12.52
N MET A 145 6.66 5.13 11.47
CA MET A 145 6.81 4.48 10.17
C MET A 145 7.18 5.49 9.09
N ARG A 146 8.27 5.24 8.39
CA ARG A 146 8.72 6.05 7.24
C ARG A 146 8.52 5.28 5.95
N VAL A 147 7.53 5.68 5.16
CA VAL A 147 7.24 5.05 3.87
C VAL A 147 7.76 5.91 2.73
N HIS A 148 8.73 5.37 2.00
CA HIS A 148 9.32 5.98 0.82
C HIS A 148 8.76 5.31 -0.45
N ARG A 149 8.27 6.12 -1.39
CA ARG A 149 7.65 5.63 -2.63
C ARG A 149 8.48 6.01 -3.84
N PHE A 150 8.85 4.99 -4.62
CA PHE A 150 9.63 5.13 -5.85
C PHE A 150 8.87 4.54 -7.04
N PRO A 151 7.84 5.21 -7.54
CA PRO A 151 6.95 4.67 -8.58
C PRO A 151 7.66 4.34 -9.90
N GLU A 152 8.86 4.85 -10.10
CA GLU A 152 9.68 4.61 -11.31
C GLU A 152 10.65 3.43 -11.12
N ALA A 153 10.94 3.02 -9.89
CA ALA A 153 11.79 1.86 -9.58
C ALA A 153 10.98 0.55 -9.70
N GLN A 154 10.70 0.16 -10.95
CA GLN A 154 9.94 -1.07 -11.23
C GLN A 154 10.81 -2.33 -11.17
N ASN A 155 12.14 -2.18 -11.30
CA ASN A 155 13.09 -3.27 -11.09
C ASN A 155 13.22 -3.54 -9.57
N PRO A 156 12.91 -4.77 -9.09
CA PRO A 156 12.96 -5.09 -7.67
C PRO A 156 14.38 -5.02 -7.08
N HIS A 157 15.41 -5.35 -7.85
CA HIS A 157 16.81 -5.23 -7.42
C HIS A 157 17.19 -3.77 -7.13
N LEU A 158 16.81 -2.85 -8.03
CA LEU A 158 17.02 -1.42 -7.82
C LEU A 158 16.25 -0.91 -6.59
N LEU A 159 14.99 -1.33 -6.44
CA LEU A 159 14.17 -0.91 -5.30
C LEU A 159 14.75 -1.41 -3.99
N TYR A 160 15.29 -2.64 -3.96
CA TYR A 160 15.98 -3.19 -2.80
C TYR A 160 17.28 -2.44 -2.50
N ALA A 161 18.10 -2.14 -3.49
CA ALA A 161 19.32 -1.35 -3.32
C ALA A 161 19.01 0.05 -2.72
N ILE A 162 17.95 0.71 -3.20
CA ILE A 162 17.47 1.98 -2.63
C ILE A 162 17.05 1.78 -1.17
N HIS A 163 16.29 0.74 -0.87
CA HIS A 163 15.83 0.41 0.47
C HIS A 163 17.02 0.25 1.45
N ARG A 164 18.02 -0.52 1.06
CA ARG A 164 19.23 -0.74 1.89
C ARG A 164 19.98 0.55 2.17
N ARG A 165 20.15 1.41 1.18
CA ARG A 165 20.78 2.73 1.38
C ARG A 165 19.97 3.65 2.28
N LEU A 166 18.63 3.63 2.15
CA LEU A 166 17.76 4.38 3.05
C LEU A 166 17.88 3.90 4.50
N CYS A 167 17.88 2.59 4.74
CA CYS A 167 18.07 2.02 6.08
C CYS A 167 19.41 2.46 6.68
N ALA A 168 20.49 2.35 5.91
CA ALA A 168 21.83 2.78 6.36
C ALA A 168 21.91 4.28 6.71
N ASN A 169 21.22 5.14 5.93
CA ASN A 169 21.26 6.58 6.15
C ASN A 169 20.30 7.07 7.25
N LEU A 170 19.14 6.44 7.40
CA LEU A 170 18.08 6.91 8.31
C LEU A 170 18.13 6.26 9.70
N ALA A 171 18.79 5.11 9.82
CA ALA A 171 18.98 4.38 11.07
C ALA A 171 20.40 3.80 11.18
N PRO A 172 21.47 4.65 11.10
CA PRO A 172 22.84 4.17 11.14
C PRO A 172 23.15 3.50 12.48
N GLY A 173 23.67 2.27 12.42
CA GLY A 173 24.06 1.51 13.61
C GLY A 173 22.92 0.98 14.49
N VAL A 174 21.66 1.19 14.09
CA VAL A 174 20.52 0.61 14.82
C VAL A 174 20.31 -0.83 14.37
N ALA A 175 20.19 -1.75 15.33
CA ALA A 175 19.96 -3.16 15.02
C ALA A 175 18.55 -3.38 14.42
N HIS A 176 18.46 -4.35 13.50
CA HIS A 176 17.20 -4.75 12.86
C HIS A 176 16.51 -5.81 13.72
N VAL A 177 15.18 -5.82 13.66
CA VAL A 177 14.34 -6.83 14.31
C VAL A 177 13.84 -7.81 13.26
N PRO A 178 14.31 -9.06 13.26
CA PRO A 178 13.81 -10.05 12.29
C PRO A 178 12.38 -10.44 12.61
N MET A 179 11.60 -10.71 11.56
CA MET A 179 10.31 -11.35 11.73
C MET A 179 10.48 -12.76 12.29
N ALA A 180 9.83 -13.04 13.41
CA ALA A 180 9.89 -14.35 14.07
C ALA A 180 9.21 -15.42 13.22
N ASP A 181 9.81 -16.62 13.18
CA ASP A 181 9.27 -17.77 12.47
C ASP A 181 7.94 -18.22 13.10
N GLY A 182 6.99 -18.60 12.25
CA GLY A 182 5.64 -18.99 12.66
C GLY A 182 4.71 -17.82 13.03
N MET A 183 5.19 -16.59 12.97
CA MET A 183 4.40 -15.39 13.28
C MET A 183 3.96 -14.63 12.01
N GLU A 184 4.11 -15.22 10.84
CA GLU A 184 3.92 -14.54 9.54
C GLU A 184 2.48 -14.05 9.35
N VAL A 185 1.50 -14.92 9.60
CA VAL A 185 0.07 -14.54 9.50
C VAL A 185 -0.28 -13.48 10.54
N PHE A 186 0.28 -13.59 11.75
CA PHE A 186 0.12 -12.56 12.78
C PHE A 186 0.69 -11.22 12.32
N HIS A 187 1.89 -11.21 11.76
CA HIS A 187 2.53 -9.98 11.23
C HIS A 187 1.70 -9.32 10.13
N LEU A 188 1.17 -10.11 9.18
CA LEU A 188 0.31 -9.62 8.12
C LEU A 188 -0.98 -9.00 8.69
N SER A 189 -1.64 -9.71 9.58
CA SER A 189 -2.90 -9.26 10.21
C SER A 189 -2.66 -8.06 11.11
N TYR A 190 -1.67 -8.14 11.98
CA TYR A 190 -1.33 -7.08 12.94
C TYR A 190 -0.88 -5.79 12.25
N GLY A 191 0.00 -5.88 11.24
CA GLY A 191 0.48 -4.73 10.48
C GLY A 191 -0.67 -3.96 9.83
N THR A 192 -1.60 -4.69 9.19
CA THR A 192 -2.79 -4.09 8.58
C THR A 192 -3.68 -3.40 9.62
N VAL A 193 -3.94 -4.07 10.76
CA VAL A 193 -4.79 -3.52 11.84
C VAL A 193 -4.12 -2.33 12.51
N LYS A 194 -2.81 -2.41 12.80
CA LYS A 194 -2.03 -1.33 13.41
C LYS A 194 -2.17 -0.03 12.63
N ASP A 195 -2.04 -0.10 11.29
CA ASP A 195 -2.16 1.10 10.45
C ASP A 195 -3.60 1.64 10.48
N VAL A 196 -4.63 0.81 10.31
CA VAL A 196 -6.03 1.24 10.33
C VAL A 196 -6.43 1.82 11.70
N ARG A 197 -6.02 1.20 12.81
CA ARG A 197 -6.25 1.75 14.17
C ARG A 197 -5.61 3.12 14.32
N LYS A 198 -4.38 3.29 13.82
CA LYS A 198 -3.72 4.60 13.87
C LYS A 198 -4.44 5.65 13.04
N GLN A 199 -4.99 5.25 11.88
CA GLN A 199 -5.84 6.15 11.09
C GLN A 199 -7.17 6.47 11.81
N ALA A 200 -7.70 5.56 12.62
CA ALA A 200 -8.86 5.84 13.47
C ALA A 200 -8.53 6.88 14.56
N GLU A 201 -7.37 6.80 15.22
CA GLU A 201 -6.91 7.83 16.15
C GLU A 201 -6.79 9.21 15.47
N PHE A 202 -6.43 9.26 14.19
CA PHE A 202 -6.41 10.50 13.42
C PHE A 202 -7.79 10.96 12.93
N GLY A 203 -8.84 10.20 13.26
CA GLY A 203 -10.23 10.50 12.90
C GLY A 203 -10.57 10.22 11.43
N TYR A 204 -9.82 9.33 10.76
CA TYR A 204 -10.18 8.86 9.40
C TYR A 204 -11.21 7.76 9.44
N TYR A 205 -11.15 6.89 10.46
CA TYR A 205 -12.03 5.74 10.65
C TYR A 205 -12.63 5.73 12.06
N TYR A 206 -13.67 4.96 12.24
CA TYR A 206 -14.20 4.53 13.53
C TYR A 206 -14.48 3.04 13.47
N LEU A 207 -14.41 2.37 14.62
CA LEU A 207 -14.76 0.96 14.73
C LEU A 207 -16.29 0.84 14.81
N ASP A 208 -16.88 0.12 13.87
CA ASP A 208 -18.26 -0.34 13.93
C ASP A 208 -18.25 -1.72 14.62
N GLU A 209 -18.51 -1.74 15.92
CA GLU A 209 -18.45 -2.95 16.74
C GLU A 209 -19.44 -4.03 16.28
N LYS A 210 -20.64 -3.63 15.77
CA LYS A 210 -21.64 -4.58 15.28
C LYS A 210 -21.18 -5.34 14.06
N GLY A 211 -20.45 -4.71 13.17
CA GLY A 211 -19.91 -5.30 11.97
C GLY A 211 -18.47 -5.81 12.13
N ASN A 212 -17.82 -5.56 13.27
CA ASN A 212 -16.40 -5.80 13.49
C ASN A 212 -15.52 -5.26 12.35
N VAL A 213 -15.81 -4.03 11.91
CA VAL A 213 -15.13 -3.37 10.80
C VAL A 213 -14.81 -1.91 11.13
N PHE A 214 -13.72 -1.41 10.58
CA PHE A 214 -13.44 0.01 10.55
C PHE A 214 -14.14 0.67 9.36
N ARG A 215 -14.95 1.70 9.62
CA ARG A 215 -15.62 2.50 8.59
C ARG A 215 -15.06 3.91 8.53
N PRO A 216 -14.96 4.52 7.33
CA PRO A 216 -14.53 5.90 7.23
C PRO A 216 -15.51 6.83 7.96
N THR A 217 -14.99 7.79 8.71
CA THR A 217 -15.77 8.97 9.15
C THR A 217 -16.08 9.83 7.92
N LEU A 218 -17.03 10.78 8.02
CA LEU A 218 -17.25 11.74 6.94
C LEU A 218 -15.97 12.54 6.62
N LYS A 219 -15.27 13.00 7.65
CA LYS A 219 -13.96 13.66 7.53
C LYS A 219 -12.92 12.76 6.85
N GLY A 220 -12.88 11.48 7.21
CA GLY A 220 -11.99 10.50 6.58
C GLY A 220 -12.33 10.28 5.11
N ALA A 221 -13.59 10.05 4.80
CA ALA A 221 -14.06 9.87 3.43
C ALA A 221 -13.74 11.08 2.54
N CYS A 222 -14.02 12.31 3.02
CA CYS A 222 -13.64 13.54 2.31
C CYS A 222 -12.12 13.60 2.07
N ARG A 223 -11.30 13.34 3.10
CA ARG A 223 -9.85 13.41 2.95
C ARG A 223 -9.29 12.37 2.01
N ILE A 224 -9.81 11.14 2.05
CA ILE A 224 -9.40 10.05 1.17
C ILE A 224 -9.74 10.40 -0.28
N THR A 225 -10.98 10.77 -0.56
CA THR A 225 -11.43 11.05 -1.93
C THR A 225 -10.80 12.31 -2.51
N TRP A 226 -10.75 13.41 -1.76
CA TRP A 226 -10.19 14.68 -2.24
C TRP A 226 -8.69 14.59 -2.53
N ARG A 227 -7.94 13.77 -1.75
CA ARG A 227 -6.53 13.53 -2.03
C ARG A 227 -6.28 12.79 -3.34
N LEU A 228 -7.26 12.05 -3.84
CA LEU A 228 -7.20 11.34 -5.13
C LEU A 228 -7.86 12.11 -6.27
N ALA A 229 -8.81 13.00 -5.95
CA ALA A 229 -9.56 13.78 -6.94
C ALA A 229 -8.65 14.70 -7.76
N TRP A 230 -9.02 14.89 -9.03
CA TRP A 230 -8.36 15.90 -9.88
C TRP A 230 -8.76 17.32 -9.43
N PRO A 231 -7.84 18.30 -9.41
CA PRO A 231 -6.42 18.22 -9.78
C PRO A 231 -5.49 17.79 -8.62
N ILE A 232 -5.99 17.69 -7.39
CA ILE A 232 -5.19 17.43 -6.18
C ILE A 232 -4.40 16.12 -6.31
N GLY A 233 -5.06 15.05 -6.76
CA GLY A 233 -4.41 13.75 -6.97
C GLY A 233 -3.27 13.81 -8.00
N ALA A 234 -3.44 14.57 -9.08
CA ALA A 234 -2.41 14.77 -10.09
C ALA A 234 -1.19 15.51 -9.52
N MET A 235 -1.42 16.61 -8.79
CA MET A 235 -0.36 17.38 -8.12
C MET A 235 0.40 16.52 -7.11
N ARG A 236 -0.30 15.70 -6.33
CA ARG A 236 0.32 14.80 -5.34
C ARG A 236 1.17 13.72 -6.01
N ARG A 237 0.71 13.12 -7.12
CA ARG A 237 1.51 12.17 -7.90
C ARG A 237 2.76 12.82 -8.48
N SER A 238 2.65 14.02 -9.04
CA SER A 238 3.79 14.77 -9.56
C SER A 238 4.82 15.07 -8.46
N ARG A 239 4.36 15.57 -7.30
CA ARG A 239 5.23 15.84 -6.15
C ARG A 239 5.91 14.57 -5.63
N MET A 240 5.18 13.46 -5.54
CA MET A 240 5.73 12.16 -5.12
C MET A 240 6.87 11.72 -6.06
N ARG A 241 6.66 11.78 -7.39
CA ARG A 241 7.71 11.46 -8.38
C ARG A 241 8.92 12.38 -8.26
N LYS A 242 8.70 13.69 -8.11
CA LYS A 242 9.80 14.66 -7.93
C LYS A 242 10.62 14.35 -6.68
N ASN A 243 9.95 14.06 -5.55
CA ASN A 243 10.63 13.70 -4.31
C ASN A 243 11.38 12.37 -4.44
N ALA A 244 10.78 11.36 -5.10
CA ALA A 244 11.43 10.08 -5.36
C ALA A 244 12.73 10.25 -6.14
N ARG A 245 12.71 11.00 -7.24
CA ARG A 245 13.91 11.30 -8.05
C ARG A 245 14.98 12.03 -7.25
N ALA A 246 14.60 13.06 -6.50
CA ALA A 246 15.54 13.79 -5.66
C ALA A 246 16.20 12.88 -4.61
N THR A 247 15.41 11.99 -3.99
CA THR A 247 15.95 11.01 -3.04
C THR A 247 16.86 10.01 -3.73
N MET A 248 16.51 9.48 -4.89
CA MET A 248 17.38 8.56 -5.64
C MET A 248 18.72 9.22 -5.98
N LEU A 249 18.70 10.44 -6.49
CA LEU A 249 19.92 11.19 -6.78
C LEU A 249 20.77 11.41 -5.52
N SER A 250 20.16 11.75 -4.37
CA SER A 250 20.90 11.93 -3.12
C SER A 250 21.51 10.63 -2.58
N LEU A 251 20.97 9.48 -2.99
CA LEU A 251 21.46 8.14 -2.66
C LEU A 251 22.49 7.63 -3.70
N GLY A 252 22.75 8.37 -4.77
CA GLY A 252 23.69 8.00 -5.83
C GLY A 252 23.14 7.00 -6.84
N PHE A 253 21.83 7.07 -7.13
CA PHE A 253 21.14 6.29 -8.19
C PHE A 253 20.71 7.19 -9.34
#